data_6796c6bbc869605a31e274477cffe22e
#
_entry.id   6796c6bbc869605a31e274477cffe22e
#
_cell.length_a   1.000
_cell.length_b   1.000
_cell.length_c   1.000
_cell.angle_alpha   90.00
_cell.angle_beta   90.00
_cell.angle_gamma   90.00
#
_symmetry.space_group_name_H-M   'P 1'
#
loop_
_entity.id
_entity.type
_entity.pdbx_description
1 polymer ?
#
loop_
_entity_poly.entity_id
_entity_poly.type
_entity_poly.pdbx_seq_one_letter_code
_entity_poly.pdbx_strand_id
1 'polypeptide(L)'
;DGEVIKVGELTLLAICTPGHYFDSICYKIDPVLFTGDTMFVGRTGRVKSAKSDIEELYDSVYNKILTLPHSIRIYPGHDYGEKSSILLKENIKMSPLLQAKNLIDFKEKMKNYEDNRKSGS
;
A
#
# COMPACT_ATOMS: atom_id res chain seq x y z
N ASP A 1 -4.94 8.88 13.42
CA ASP A 1 -3.76 8.26 12.84
C ASP A 1 -2.80 7.86 13.94
N GLY A 2 -2.25 6.66 13.88
CA GLY A 2 -1.39 6.17 14.93
C GLY A 2 -2.12 5.71 16.18
N GLU A 3 -3.42 5.47 16.08
CA GLU A 3 -4.20 4.97 17.21
C GLU A 3 -3.74 3.58 17.61
N VAL A 4 -3.53 3.36 18.92
CA VAL A 4 -3.11 2.08 19.47
C VAL A 4 -4.31 1.36 20.05
N ILE A 5 -4.52 0.12 19.58
CA ILE A 5 -5.62 -0.73 20.05
C ILE A 5 -5.01 -1.97 20.69
N LYS A 6 -5.41 -2.29 21.91
CA LYS A 6 -4.95 -3.49 22.61
C LYS A 6 -6.00 -4.58 22.55
N VAL A 7 -5.59 -5.76 22.11
CA VAL A 7 -6.47 -6.94 22.08
C VAL A 7 -5.75 -8.05 22.84
N GLY A 8 -6.11 -8.25 24.10
CA GLY A 8 -5.39 -9.15 25.00
C GLY A 8 -3.96 -8.64 25.20
N GLU A 9 -2.97 -9.47 24.90
CA GLU A 9 -1.56 -9.11 24.98
C GLU A 9 -1.01 -8.49 23.69
N LEU A 10 -1.84 -8.45 22.62
CA LEU A 10 -1.43 -7.90 21.34
C LEU A 10 -1.64 -6.39 21.28
N THR A 11 -0.70 -5.69 20.68
CA THR A 11 -0.79 -4.26 20.42
C THR A 11 -0.96 -4.02 18.93
N LEU A 12 -2.07 -3.43 18.55
CA LEU A 12 -2.40 -3.11 17.16
C LEU A 12 -2.29 -1.61 16.96
N LEU A 13 -1.53 -1.21 15.93
CA LEU A 13 -1.41 0.19 15.53
C LEU A 13 -2.24 0.42 14.27
N ALA A 14 -3.21 1.34 14.35
CA ALA A 14 -4.01 1.74 13.20
C ALA A 14 -3.35 2.93 12.52
N ILE A 15 -3.10 2.81 11.21
CA ILE A 15 -2.46 3.85 10.40
C ILE A 15 -3.43 4.27 9.31
N CYS A 16 -3.86 5.53 9.32
CA CYS A 16 -4.72 6.04 8.25
C CYS A 16 -3.94 6.14 6.95
N THR A 17 -4.44 5.49 5.90
CA THR A 17 -3.78 5.44 4.60
C THR A 17 -4.77 5.78 3.49
N PRO A 18 -5.27 7.04 3.45
CA PRO A 18 -6.21 7.44 2.41
C PRO A 18 -5.55 7.46 1.03
N GLY A 19 -6.35 7.39 0.00
CA GLY A 19 -5.88 7.45 -1.39
C GLY A 19 -6.66 6.51 -2.28
N HIS A 20 -6.61 5.21 -2.03
CA HIS A 20 -7.50 4.26 -2.72
C HIS A 20 -8.95 4.56 -2.33
N TYR A 21 -9.19 4.73 -1.04
CA TYR A 21 -10.41 5.31 -0.49
C TYR A 21 -10.04 6.32 0.60
N PHE A 22 -10.95 7.26 0.88
CA PHE A 22 -10.69 8.31 1.87
C PHE A 22 -10.60 7.78 3.31
N ASP A 23 -11.20 6.63 3.59
CA ASP A 23 -11.24 6.02 4.91
C ASP A 23 -10.38 4.75 5.04
N SER A 24 -9.43 4.56 4.14
CA SER A 24 -8.55 3.38 4.18
C SER A 24 -7.65 3.41 5.41
N ILE A 25 -7.47 2.25 6.03
CA ILE A 25 -6.64 2.10 7.22
C ILE A 25 -5.79 0.83 7.08
N CYS A 26 -4.52 0.93 7.44
CA CYS A 26 -3.64 -0.23 7.59
C CYS A 26 -3.50 -0.55 9.07
N TYR A 27 -3.33 -1.82 9.41
CA TYR A 27 -3.15 -2.26 10.79
C TYR A 27 -1.79 -2.95 10.94
N LYS A 28 -1.02 -2.48 11.92
CA LYS A 28 0.32 -3.01 12.19
C LYS A 28 0.34 -3.79 13.49
N ILE A 29 0.77 -5.04 13.41
CA ILE A 29 1.10 -5.89 14.56
C ILE A 29 2.49 -6.44 14.26
N ASP A 30 3.54 -5.84 14.85
CA ASP A 30 4.92 -6.23 14.52
C ASP A 30 5.12 -7.75 14.56
N PRO A 31 5.73 -8.34 13.55
CA PRO A 31 6.37 -7.76 12.35
C PRO A 31 5.46 -7.79 11.11
N VAL A 32 4.17 -7.60 11.26
CA VAL A 32 3.17 -7.76 10.19
C VAL A 32 2.41 -6.46 9.99
N LEU A 33 2.10 -6.15 8.73
CA LEU A 33 1.26 -5.02 8.36
C LEU A 33 0.12 -5.51 7.46
N PHE A 34 -1.11 -5.30 7.88
CA PHE A 34 -2.30 -5.58 7.07
C PHE A 34 -2.63 -4.32 6.28
N THR A 35 -2.46 -4.38 4.97
CA THR A 35 -2.54 -3.20 4.10
C THR A 35 -3.88 -3.02 3.39
N GLY A 36 -4.81 -3.97 3.56
CA GLY A 36 -6.11 -3.90 2.88
C GLY A 36 -5.93 -3.68 1.39
N ASP A 37 -6.62 -2.67 0.85
CA ASP A 37 -6.54 -2.33 -0.56
C ASP A 37 -5.58 -1.17 -0.86
N THR A 38 -4.81 -0.72 0.13
CA THR A 38 -3.81 0.34 -0.06
C THR A 38 -2.56 -0.17 -0.78
N MET A 39 -2.11 -1.37 -0.43
CA MET A 39 -0.93 -1.97 -1.04
C MET A 39 -1.13 -3.47 -1.22
N PHE A 40 -0.75 -3.98 -2.38
CA PHE A 40 -0.79 -5.40 -2.71
C PHE A 40 0.61 -5.91 -3.02
N VAL A 41 0.73 -7.21 -3.26
CA VAL A 41 1.97 -7.79 -3.77
C VAL A 41 2.14 -7.32 -5.20
N GLY A 42 3.19 -6.53 -5.44
CA GLY A 42 3.53 -6.04 -6.77
C GLY A 42 2.89 -4.72 -7.16
N ARG A 43 2.02 -4.15 -6.32
CA ARG A 43 1.33 -2.90 -6.68
C ARG A 43 0.71 -2.21 -5.47
N THR A 44 0.28 -0.96 -5.68
CA THR A 44 -0.57 -0.24 -4.73
C THR A 44 -2.06 -0.40 -5.12
N GLY A 45 -2.95 0.14 -4.31
CA GLY A 45 -4.36 0.26 -4.67
C GLY A 45 -4.55 1.22 -5.84
N ARG A 46 -5.72 1.16 -6.46
CA ARG A 46 -6.07 2.00 -7.61
C ARG A 46 -6.66 3.33 -7.17
N VAL A 47 -6.65 4.29 -8.09
CA VAL A 47 -7.26 5.61 -7.88
C VAL A 47 -8.32 5.89 -8.96
N LYS A 48 -9.22 4.95 -9.18
CA LYS A 48 -10.27 5.05 -10.22
C LYS A 48 -11.63 5.47 -9.71
N SER A 49 -11.87 5.37 -8.41
CA SER A 49 -13.13 5.76 -7.80
C SER A 49 -13.16 7.28 -7.62
N ALA A 50 -14.37 7.87 -7.58
CA ALA A 50 -14.54 9.27 -7.22
C ALA A 50 -14.06 9.57 -5.80
N LYS A 51 -13.93 8.54 -4.95
CA LYS A 51 -13.43 8.65 -3.58
C LYS A 51 -11.94 8.38 -3.47
N SER A 52 -11.26 8.17 -4.60
CA SER A 52 -9.81 7.95 -4.63
C SER A 52 -9.07 9.26 -4.81
N ASP A 53 -7.84 9.33 -4.30
CA ASP A 53 -6.96 10.48 -4.41
C ASP A 53 -5.52 10.02 -4.54
N ILE A 54 -4.92 10.28 -5.70
CA ILE A 54 -3.56 9.80 -5.98
C ILE A 54 -2.51 10.50 -5.11
N GLU A 55 -2.72 11.77 -4.77
CA GLU A 55 -1.79 12.49 -3.91
C GLU A 55 -1.83 11.94 -2.49
N GLU A 56 -3.02 11.62 -1.99
CA GLU A 56 -3.17 10.99 -0.68
C GLU A 56 -2.59 9.58 -0.68
N LEU A 57 -2.78 8.82 -1.77
CA LEU A 57 -2.20 7.49 -1.89
C LEU A 57 -0.68 7.55 -1.88
N TYR A 58 -0.10 8.50 -2.61
CA TYR A 58 1.35 8.71 -2.60
C TYR A 58 1.85 9.01 -1.20
N ASP A 59 1.19 9.92 -0.49
CA ASP A 59 1.56 10.27 0.87
C ASP A 59 1.46 9.06 1.80
N SER A 60 0.36 8.31 1.71
CA SER A 60 0.15 7.13 2.55
C SER A 60 1.23 6.06 2.31
N VAL A 61 1.55 5.79 1.04
CA VAL A 61 2.54 4.79 0.69
C VAL A 61 3.95 5.25 1.06
N TYR A 62 4.36 6.44 0.62
CA TYR A 62 5.76 6.87 0.73
C TYR A 62 6.12 7.46 2.07
N ASN A 63 5.18 8.12 2.75
CA ASN A 63 5.46 8.76 4.03
C ASN A 63 4.99 7.97 5.24
N LYS A 64 4.16 6.93 5.05
CA LYS A 64 3.67 6.12 6.17
C LYS A 64 4.10 4.66 6.08
N ILE A 65 3.95 4.01 4.91
CA ILE A 65 4.27 2.59 4.77
C ILE A 65 5.75 2.37 4.51
N LEU A 66 6.32 3.06 3.52
CA LEU A 66 7.72 2.86 3.13
C LEU A 66 8.71 3.35 4.17
N THR A 67 8.27 4.12 5.16
CA THR A 67 9.10 4.55 6.29
C THR A 67 9.16 3.51 7.41
N LEU A 68 8.34 2.46 7.34
CA LEU A 68 8.38 1.36 8.31
C LEU A 68 9.60 0.46 8.05
N PRO A 69 10.01 -0.37 9.02
CA PRO A 69 11.10 -1.32 8.78
C PRO A 69 10.81 -2.20 7.58
N HIS A 70 11.76 -2.32 6.66
CA HIS A 70 11.54 -3.05 5.41
C HIS A 70 11.50 -4.58 5.61
N SER A 71 11.78 -5.05 6.81
CA SER A 71 11.62 -6.46 7.18
C SER A 71 10.17 -6.81 7.56
N ILE A 72 9.27 -5.80 7.60
CA ILE A 72 7.87 -6.05 7.90
C ILE A 72 7.22 -6.87 6.78
N ARG A 73 6.30 -7.77 7.12
CA ARG A 73 5.59 -8.59 6.14
C ARG A 73 4.23 -7.99 5.85
N ILE A 74 3.95 -7.80 4.57
CA ILE A 74 2.71 -7.19 4.06
C ILE A 74 1.67 -8.28 3.81
N TYR A 75 0.46 -8.10 4.36
CA TYR A 75 -0.70 -8.94 4.08
C TYR A 75 -1.79 -8.07 3.47
N PRO A 76 -1.98 -8.11 2.15
CA PRO A 76 -3.03 -7.31 1.50
C PRO A 76 -4.42 -7.92 1.70
N GLY A 77 -5.45 -7.13 1.40
CA GLY A 77 -6.85 -7.58 1.51
C GLY A 77 -7.29 -8.58 0.45
N HIS A 78 -6.58 -8.61 -0.68
CA HIS A 78 -6.90 -9.51 -1.79
C HIS A 78 -5.63 -10.11 -2.38
N ASP A 79 -5.75 -11.34 -2.92
CA ASP A 79 -4.65 -12.02 -3.60
C ASP A 79 -4.76 -11.75 -5.11
N TYR A 80 -3.94 -10.83 -5.61
CA TYR A 80 -3.87 -10.56 -7.05
C TYR A 80 -2.62 -11.14 -7.72
N GLY A 81 -1.81 -11.90 -6.99
CA GLY A 81 -0.58 -12.47 -7.51
C GLY A 81 -0.38 -13.89 -7.02
N GLU A 82 0.81 -14.41 -7.26
CA GLU A 82 1.16 -15.76 -6.84
C GLU A 82 1.33 -15.89 -5.32
N LYS A 83 1.51 -14.77 -4.63
CA LYS A 83 1.76 -14.76 -3.19
C LYS A 83 0.66 -14.01 -2.47
N SER A 84 0.25 -14.55 -1.32
CA SER A 84 -0.72 -13.90 -0.44
C SER A 84 -0.06 -12.89 0.52
N SER A 85 1.26 -12.91 0.63
CA SER A 85 2.02 -11.96 1.46
C SER A 85 3.43 -11.81 0.90
N ILE A 86 4.12 -10.73 1.35
CA ILE A 86 5.48 -10.45 0.89
C ILE A 86 6.17 -9.56 1.91
N LEU A 87 7.50 -9.67 2.04
CA LEU A 87 8.26 -8.70 2.83
C LEU A 87 8.27 -7.36 2.10
N LEU A 88 8.18 -6.25 2.86
CA LEU A 88 8.16 -4.92 2.27
C LEU A 88 9.37 -4.68 1.36
N LYS A 89 10.57 -5.08 1.78
CA LYS A 89 11.79 -4.91 0.97
C LYS A 89 11.69 -5.63 -0.38
N GLU A 90 11.08 -6.81 -0.41
CA GLU A 90 10.90 -7.56 -1.65
C GLU A 90 9.85 -6.91 -2.54
N ASN A 91 8.78 -6.41 -1.94
CA ASN A 91 7.72 -5.74 -2.67
C ASN A 91 8.23 -4.46 -3.34
N ILE A 92 9.11 -3.70 -2.67
CA ILE A 92 9.73 -2.51 -3.25
C ILE A 92 10.53 -2.88 -4.49
N LYS A 93 11.28 -3.97 -4.44
CA LYS A 93 12.13 -4.40 -5.56
C LYS A 93 11.32 -4.80 -6.80
N MET A 94 10.14 -5.38 -6.61
CA MET A 94 9.36 -5.89 -7.73
C MET A 94 8.26 -4.96 -8.21
N SER A 95 7.99 -3.87 -7.49
CA SER A 95 6.85 -3.00 -7.77
C SER A 95 7.30 -1.64 -8.26
N PRO A 96 7.14 -1.32 -9.56
CA PRO A 96 7.51 0.01 -10.07
C PRO A 96 6.79 1.14 -9.33
N LEU A 97 5.56 0.92 -8.88
CA LEU A 97 4.80 1.92 -8.14
C LEU A 97 5.42 2.26 -6.78
N LEU A 98 6.28 1.40 -6.24
CA LEU A 98 6.98 1.63 -4.98
C LEU A 98 8.39 2.20 -5.20
N GLN A 99 8.76 2.52 -6.44
CA GLN A 99 10.07 3.01 -6.81
C GLN A 99 10.03 4.40 -7.41
N ALA A 100 8.94 5.14 -7.21
CA ALA A 100 8.79 6.49 -7.73
C ALA A 100 9.70 7.46 -6.98
N LYS A 101 10.29 8.40 -7.70
CA LYS A 101 11.22 9.38 -7.15
C LYS A 101 10.48 10.55 -6.47
N ASN A 102 9.27 10.83 -6.92
CA ASN A 102 8.44 11.92 -6.41
C ASN A 102 6.98 11.70 -6.86
N LEU A 103 6.11 12.63 -6.48
CA LEU A 103 4.69 12.54 -6.83
C LEU A 103 4.44 12.51 -8.34
N ILE A 104 5.16 13.32 -9.10
CA ILE A 104 5.00 13.37 -10.55
C ILE A 104 5.36 12.01 -11.17
N ASP A 105 6.47 11.43 -10.74
CA ASP A 105 6.90 10.11 -11.20
C ASP A 105 5.90 9.03 -10.81
N PHE A 106 5.35 9.13 -9.61
CA PHE A 106 4.31 8.19 -9.14
C PHE A 106 3.06 8.25 -10.02
N LYS A 107 2.63 9.46 -10.38
CA LYS A 107 1.48 9.66 -11.26
C LYS A 107 1.72 9.04 -12.64
N GLU A 108 2.92 9.21 -13.20
CA GLU A 108 3.27 8.60 -14.47
C GLU A 108 3.29 7.07 -14.40
N LYS A 109 3.89 6.52 -13.35
CA LYS A 109 3.95 5.08 -13.14
C LYS A 109 2.55 4.49 -12.96
N MET A 110 1.69 5.17 -12.23
CA MET A 110 0.30 4.73 -12.04
C MET A 110 -0.45 4.73 -13.36
N LYS A 111 -0.31 5.79 -14.16
CA LYS A 111 -0.95 5.88 -15.47
C LYS A 111 -0.48 4.76 -16.39
N ASN A 112 0.83 4.53 -16.47
CA ASN A 112 1.39 3.46 -17.30
C ASN A 112 0.91 2.09 -16.84
N TYR A 113 0.86 1.86 -15.54
CA TYR A 113 0.38 0.62 -14.98
C TYR A 113 -1.08 0.34 -15.36
N GLU A 114 -1.95 1.35 -15.22
CA GLU A 114 -3.36 1.22 -15.56
C GLU A 114 -3.58 1.08 -17.06
N ASP A 115 -2.83 1.79 -17.89
CA ASP A 115 -2.91 1.67 -19.34
C ASP A 115 -2.49 0.28 -19.80
N ASN A 116 -1.42 -0.28 -19.23
CA ASN A 116 -0.96 -1.62 -19.55
C ASN A 116 -1.99 -2.68 -19.16
N ARG A 117 -2.68 -2.48 -18.05
CA ARG A 117 -3.75 -3.39 -17.64
C ARG A 117 -4.91 -3.40 -18.63
N LYS A 118 -5.27 -2.22 -19.19
CA LYS A 118 -6.35 -2.12 -20.17
C LYS A 118 -5.99 -2.81 -21.47
N SER A 119 -4.74 -2.72 -21.89
CA SER A 119 -4.31 -3.28 -23.18
C SER A 119 -3.79 -4.70 -23.10
N GLY A 120 -3.26 -5.11 -21.96
CA GLY A 120 -2.56 -6.37 -21.82
C GLY A 120 -3.31 -7.48 -21.09
N SER A 121 -4.43 -7.14 -20.54
CA SER A 121 -5.21 -8.13 -19.79
C SER A 121 -6.45 -8.55 -20.53
#